data_0e25b85b94eaf7b65b15aacdb053971f
#
_entry.id   0e25b85b94eaf7b65b15aacdb053971f
#
_cell.length_a   1.000
_cell.length_b   1.000
_cell.length_c   1.000
_cell.angle_alpha   90.00
_cell.angle_beta   90.00
_cell.angle_gamma   90.00
#
_symmetry.space_group_name_H-M   'P 1'
#
loop_
_entity.id
_entity.type
_entity.pdbx_description
1 polymer ?
#
loop_
_entity_poly.entity_id
_entity_poly.type
_entity_poly.pdbx_seq_one_letter_code
_entity_poly.pdbx_strand_id
1 'polypeptide(L)'
;MAKAKFERTKPHVNIGTIGHIDHGKTTLTAAITKVLHDKMPALNPYTPFDEIDKAPEEKARGITISIAHVEYQTEARHYAHVDCPGHADYIKNMITGAAQMDGAILVVAATTRIAPSICAAPVIMFLM
;
A
#
# COMPACT_ATOMS: atom_id res chain seq x y z
N MET A 1 13.89 20.96 -24.03
CA MET A 1 12.75 20.07 -24.29
C MET A 1 11.73 20.29 -23.18
N ALA A 2 10.52 20.76 -23.50
CA ALA A 2 9.45 20.93 -22.52
C ALA A 2 9.00 19.54 -22.06
N LYS A 3 8.97 19.29 -20.73
CA LYS A 3 8.36 18.07 -20.18
C LYS A 3 6.89 18.06 -20.58
N ALA A 4 6.44 16.97 -21.19
CA ALA A 4 5.03 16.77 -21.49
C ALA A 4 4.22 16.96 -20.20
N LYS A 5 3.21 17.84 -20.25
CA LYS A 5 2.33 18.09 -19.11
C LYS A 5 1.45 16.84 -18.94
N PHE A 6 1.54 16.19 -17.79
CA PHE A 6 0.67 15.07 -17.46
C PHE A 6 -0.77 15.57 -17.31
N GLU A 7 -1.64 15.19 -18.23
CA GLU A 7 -3.07 15.49 -18.13
C GLU A 7 -3.77 14.42 -17.30
N ARG A 8 -4.35 14.82 -16.17
CA ARG A 8 -5.17 13.95 -15.34
C ARG A 8 -6.55 13.79 -15.99
N THR A 9 -6.77 12.62 -16.57
CA THR A 9 -8.07 12.29 -17.20
C THR A 9 -9.10 11.72 -16.22
N LYS A 10 -8.66 11.32 -15.00
CA LYS A 10 -9.51 10.74 -13.96
C LYS A 10 -9.27 11.42 -12.61
N PRO A 11 -10.28 11.44 -11.71
CA PRO A 11 -10.08 11.83 -10.32
C PRO A 11 -8.96 11.01 -9.68
N HIS A 12 -8.16 11.65 -8.84
CA HIS A 12 -7.01 11.04 -8.18
C HIS A 12 -7.19 11.02 -6.67
N VAL A 13 -6.74 9.95 -6.02
CA VAL A 13 -6.72 9.80 -4.56
C VAL A 13 -5.41 9.15 -4.14
N ASN A 14 -4.79 9.71 -3.11
CA ASN A 14 -3.67 9.09 -2.43
C ASN A 14 -4.20 8.22 -1.28
N ILE A 15 -3.99 6.93 -1.36
CA ILE A 15 -4.34 6.01 -0.28
C ILE A 15 -3.08 5.30 0.20
N GLY A 16 -3.12 4.70 1.38
CA GLY A 16 -1.99 3.90 1.82
C GLY A 16 -2.37 2.84 2.82
N THR A 17 -1.42 1.95 3.05
CA THR A 17 -1.51 0.89 4.05
C THR A 17 -0.70 1.25 5.28
N ILE A 18 -1.32 1.16 6.44
CA ILE A 18 -0.72 1.33 7.76
C ILE A 18 -1.04 0.11 8.63
N GLY A 19 -0.24 -0.11 9.66
CA GLY A 19 -0.43 -1.23 10.58
C GLY A 19 0.92 -1.81 11.03
N HIS A 20 0.85 -2.77 11.93
CA HIS A 20 2.04 -3.37 12.54
C HIS A 20 2.84 -4.20 11.52
N ILE A 21 4.12 -4.46 11.84
CA ILE A 21 4.96 -5.39 11.07
C ILE A 21 4.27 -6.76 10.95
N ASP A 22 4.48 -7.44 9.84
CA ASP A 22 3.95 -8.78 9.53
C ASP A 22 2.41 -8.91 9.51
N HIS A 23 1.67 -7.81 9.55
CA HIS A 23 0.22 -7.83 9.42
C HIS A 23 -0.26 -7.95 7.96
N GLY A 24 0.64 -7.95 6.98
CA GLY A 24 0.32 -8.20 5.57
C GLY A 24 0.06 -6.93 4.74
N LYS A 25 0.59 -5.76 5.11
CA LYS A 25 0.44 -4.50 4.36
C LYS A 25 0.94 -4.61 2.93
N THR A 26 2.22 -4.93 2.76
CA THR A 26 2.86 -5.09 1.44
C THR A 26 2.23 -6.22 0.64
N THR A 27 1.82 -7.32 1.30
CA THR A 27 1.09 -8.42 0.67
C THR A 27 -0.26 -7.96 0.12
N LEU A 28 -0.99 -7.12 0.87
CA LEU A 28 -2.25 -6.54 0.41
C LEU A 28 -2.02 -5.62 -0.81
N THR A 29 -1.00 -4.78 -0.77
CA THR A 29 -0.62 -3.89 -1.87
C THR A 29 -0.31 -4.70 -3.14
N ALA A 30 0.50 -5.76 -3.03
CA ALA A 30 0.79 -6.66 -4.14
C ALA A 30 -0.46 -7.37 -4.67
N ALA A 31 -1.36 -7.81 -3.79
CA ALA A 31 -2.62 -8.43 -4.17
C ALA A 31 -3.55 -7.47 -4.93
N ILE A 32 -3.62 -6.20 -4.52
CA ILE A 32 -4.40 -5.17 -5.24
C ILE A 32 -3.87 -5.00 -6.66
N THR A 33 -2.56 -4.84 -6.84
CA THR A 33 -1.96 -4.69 -8.17
C THR A 33 -2.20 -5.93 -9.04
N LYS A 34 -2.11 -7.13 -8.45
CA LYS A 34 -2.38 -8.39 -9.15
C LYS A 34 -3.81 -8.47 -9.66
N VAL A 35 -4.78 -8.24 -8.79
CA VAL A 35 -6.21 -8.32 -9.15
C VAL A 35 -6.58 -7.28 -10.22
N LEU A 36 -6.04 -6.06 -10.10
CA LEU A 36 -6.29 -5.00 -11.08
C LEU A 36 -5.59 -5.28 -12.41
N HIS A 37 -4.40 -5.86 -12.39
CA HIS A 37 -3.72 -6.32 -13.60
C HIS A 37 -4.53 -7.41 -14.31
N ASP A 38 -5.01 -8.42 -13.58
CA ASP A 38 -5.78 -9.52 -14.17
C ASP A 38 -7.11 -9.03 -14.79
N LYS A 39 -7.73 -8.01 -14.20
CA LYS A 39 -8.97 -7.42 -14.72
C LYS A 39 -8.76 -6.41 -15.84
N MET A 40 -7.70 -5.62 -15.77
CA MET A 40 -7.43 -4.48 -16.64
C MET A 40 -5.93 -4.38 -16.94
N PRO A 41 -5.34 -5.34 -17.67
CA PRO A 41 -3.90 -5.41 -17.89
C PRO A 41 -3.33 -4.21 -18.65
N ALA A 42 -4.13 -3.60 -19.53
CA ALA A 42 -3.72 -2.42 -20.30
C ALA A 42 -3.57 -1.15 -19.45
N LEU A 43 -4.19 -1.11 -18.28
CA LEU A 43 -4.20 0.07 -17.41
C LEU A 43 -3.31 -0.08 -16.17
N ASN A 44 -3.06 -1.31 -15.74
CA ASN A 44 -2.38 -1.59 -14.48
C ASN A 44 -1.22 -2.56 -14.69
N PRO A 45 0.03 -2.12 -14.50
CA PRO A 45 1.15 -3.04 -14.40
C PRO A 45 1.02 -3.86 -13.10
N TYR A 46 1.39 -5.13 -13.17
CA TYR A 46 1.53 -5.94 -11.96
C TYR A 46 2.85 -5.58 -11.25
N THR A 47 2.76 -5.26 -9.97
CA THR A 47 3.92 -5.02 -9.12
C THR A 47 4.00 -6.13 -8.08
N PRO A 48 4.92 -7.10 -8.22
CA PRO A 48 5.09 -8.18 -7.26
C PRO A 48 5.66 -7.66 -5.94
N PHE A 49 5.52 -8.45 -4.89
CA PHE A 49 5.99 -8.12 -3.54
C PHE A 49 7.46 -7.65 -3.51
N ASP A 50 8.34 -8.37 -4.21
CA ASP A 50 9.78 -8.08 -4.26
C ASP A 50 10.14 -6.78 -5.01
N GLU A 51 9.19 -6.23 -5.75
CA GLU A 51 9.34 -4.95 -6.44
C GLU A 51 8.75 -3.78 -5.64
N ILE A 52 7.93 -4.04 -4.64
CA ILE A 52 7.45 -3.04 -3.71
C ILE A 52 8.57 -2.72 -2.70
N ASP A 53 9.09 -3.75 -2.04
CA ASP A 53 10.24 -3.65 -1.12
C ASP A 53 11.56 -3.86 -1.88
N LYS A 54 12.05 -2.79 -2.54
CA LYS A 54 13.19 -2.87 -3.48
C LYS A 54 14.56 -2.84 -2.83
N ALA A 55 14.69 -2.22 -1.66
CA ALA A 55 15.99 -2.01 -1.03
C ALA A 55 16.63 -3.35 -0.62
N PRO A 56 17.93 -3.55 -0.81
CA PRO A 56 18.61 -4.77 -0.42
C PRO A 56 18.41 -5.12 1.07
N GLU A 57 18.36 -4.11 1.93
CA GLU A 57 18.12 -4.27 3.36
C GLU A 57 16.68 -4.72 3.65
N GLU A 58 15.70 -4.23 2.91
CA GLU A 58 14.30 -4.64 3.01
C GLU A 58 14.14 -6.11 2.63
N LYS A 59 14.74 -6.50 1.51
CA LYS A 59 14.74 -7.90 1.04
C LYS A 59 15.45 -8.84 2.01
N ALA A 60 16.58 -8.42 2.57
CA ALA A 60 17.35 -9.24 3.51
C ALA A 60 16.63 -9.47 4.84
N ARG A 61 15.83 -8.49 5.27
CA ARG A 61 15.09 -8.53 6.54
C ARG A 61 13.64 -8.97 6.39
N GLY A 62 13.10 -8.96 5.18
CA GLY A 62 11.68 -9.23 4.90
C GLY A 62 10.73 -8.19 5.50
N ILE A 63 11.20 -6.95 5.66
CA ILE A 63 10.42 -5.84 6.25
C ILE A 63 10.54 -4.58 5.40
N THR A 64 9.48 -3.79 5.34
CA THR A 64 9.47 -2.47 4.71
C THR A 64 10.17 -1.46 5.63
N ILE A 65 11.17 -0.79 5.13
CA ILE A 65 11.95 0.25 5.84
C ILE A 65 11.56 1.62 5.33
N SER A 66 11.54 1.78 4.02
CA SER A 66 11.20 3.02 3.33
C SER A 66 9.76 3.00 2.85
N ILE A 67 9.22 4.19 2.52
CA ILE A 67 7.91 4.29 1.91
C ILE A 67 8.01 3.80 0.47
N ALA A 68 7.12 2.89 0.08
CA ALA A 68 6.98 2.47 -1.32
C ALA A 68 5.75 3.14 -1.95
N HIS A 69 5.87 3.54 -3.20
CA HIS A 69 4.77 4.12 -3.97
C HIS A 69 4.43 3.19 -5.13
N VAL A 70 3.16 2.84 -5.21
CA VAL A 70 2.60 2.02 -6.29
C VAL A 70 1.40 2.73 -6.88
N GLU A 71 1.33 2.80 -8.21
CA GLU A 71 0.21 3.41 -8.90
C GLU A 71 -0.67 2.35 -9.54
N TYR A 72 -1.98 2.54 -9.45
CA TYR A 72 -2.97 1.72 -10.14
C TYR A 72 -4.25 2.51 -10.37
N GLN A 73 -5.11 1.97 -11.21
CA GLN A 73 -6.34 2.66 -11.56
C GLN A 73 -7.50 1.69 -11.78
N THR A 74 -8.68 2.19 -11.51
CA THR A 74 -9.95 1.61 -11.91
C THR A 74 -10.50 2.36 -13.13
N GLU A 75 -11.64 1.94 -13.66
CA GLU A 75 -12.31 2.69 -14.72
C GLU A 75 -12.65 4.13 -14.30
N ALA A 76 -13.03 4.31 -13.03
CA ALA A 76 -13.50 5.58 -12.49
C ALA A 76 -12.41 6.46 -11.88
N ARG A 77 -11.28 5.89 -11.42
CA ARG A 77 -10.34 6.64 -10.58
C ARG A 77 -8.90 6.13 -10.68
N HIS A 78 -7.95 7.05 -10.52
CA HIS A 78 -6.53 6.78 -10.38
C HIS A 78 -6.12 6.85 -8.91
N TYR A 79 -5.28 5.92 -8.47
CA TYR A 79 -4.79 5.83 -7.09
C TYR A 79 -3.27 5.86 -7.07
N ALA A 80 -2.72 6.67 -6.18
CA ALA A 80 -1.35 6.51 -5.71
C ALA A 80 -1.41 5.81 -4.35
N HIS A 81 -0.81 4.65 -4.25
CA HIS A 81 -0.78 3.84 -3.04
C HIS A 81 0.56 3.99 -2.34
N VAL A 82 0.52 4.36 -1.09
CA VAL A 82 1.69 4.52 -0.22
C VAL A 82 1.75 3.33 0.73
N ASP A 83 2.71 2.43 0.53
CA ASP A 83 2.97 1.35 1.47
C ASP A 83 3.93 1.82 2.55
N CYS A 84 3.48 1.79 3.81
CA CYS A 84 4.23 2.33 4.94
C CYS A 84 4.89 1.22 5.76
N PRO A 85 6.11 1.49 6.29
CA PRO A 85 6.73 0.57 7.24
C PRO A 85 5.88 0.41 8.50
N GLY A 86 5.90 -0.78 9.08
CA GLY A 86 5.16 -1.11 10.31
C GLY A 86 6.04 -1.33 11.53
N HIS A 87 7.35 -1.30 11.38
CA HIS A 87 8.28 -1.50 12.49
C HIS A 87 8.46 -0.23 13.30
N ALA A 88 8.54 -0.36 14.64
CA ALA A 88 8.66 0.78 15.55
C ALA A 88 9.87 1.68 15.27
N ASP A 89 10.99 1.10 14.83
CA ASP A 89 12.22 1.85 14.51
C ASP A 89 12.05 2.79 13.29
N TYR A 90 11.07 2.52 12.44
CA TYR A 90 10.80 3.27 11.21
C TYR A 90 9.55 4.15 11.29
N ILE A 91 9.08 4.46 12.50
CA ILE A 91 7.88 5.27 12.72
C ILE A 91 7.95 6.65 12.05
N LYS A 92 9.14 7.23 11.93
CA LYS A 92 9.37 8.52 11.24
C LYS A 92 9.03 8.41 9.75
N ASN A 93 9.43 7.32 9.11
CA ASN A 93 9.14 7.06 7.71
C ASN A 93 7.63 6.82 7.52
N MET A 94 7.00 6.10 8.43
CA MET A 94 5.55 5.89 8.43
C MET A 94 4.79 7.23 8.55
N ILE A 95 5.18 8.12 9.44
CA ILE A 95 4.56 9.45 9.59
C ILE A 95 4.71 10.28 8.31
N THR A 96 5.90 10.24 7.68
CA THR A 96 6.14 10.94 6.41
C THR A 96 5.27 10.39 5.28
N GLY A 97 5.06 9.08 5.23
CA GLY A 97 4.16 8.44 4.28
C GLY A 97 2.70 8.79 4.53
N ALA A 98 2.27 8.70 5.78
CA ALA A 98 0.90 9.01 6.19
C ALA A 98 0.50 10.46 5.86
N ALA A 99 1.43 11.41 5.95
CA ALA A 99 1.19 12.80 5.59
C ALA A 99 0.87 13.03 4.10
N GLN A 100 1.13 12.05 3.24
CA GLN A 100 0.87 12.12 1.79
C GLN A 100 -0.48 11.48 1.39
N MET A 101 -1.20 10.87 2.34
CA MET A 101 -2.42 10.12 2.09
C MET A 101 -3.66 10.99 2.29
N ASP A 102 -4.65 10.82 1.42
CA ASP A 102 -6.01 11.33 1.61
C ASP A 102 -6.84 10.37 2.48
N GLY A 103 -6.45 9.08 2.49
CA GLY A 103 -7.07 8.03 3.30
C GLY A 103 -6.12 6.87 3.56
N ALA A 104 -6.33 6.15 4.65
CA ALA A 104 -5.50 5.02 5.04
C ALA A 104 -6.30 3.74 5.25
N ILE A 105 -5.70 2.61 4.90
CA ILE A 105 -6.21 1.27 5.17
C ILE A 105 -5.40 0.72 6.35
N LEU A 106 -6.03 0.57 7.51
CA LEU A 106 -5.41 -0.09 8.65
C LEU A 106 -5.50 -1.61 8.47
N VAL A 107 -4.33 -2.25 8.33
CA VAL A 107 -4.22 -3.70 8.18
C VAL A 107 -3.85 -4.33 9.51
N VAL A 108 -4.69 -5.26 9.97
CA VAL A 108 -4.54 -5.96 11.24
C VAL A 108 -4.61 -7.46 11.01
N ALA A 109 -3.62 -8.21 11.53
CA ALA A 109 -3.67 -9.66 11.46
C ALA A 109 -4.79 -10.21 12.36
N ALA A 110 -5.58 -11.16 11.85
CA ALA A 110 -6.70 -11.78 12.57
C ALA A 110 -6.27 -12.52 13.86
N THR A 111 -5.02 -12.94 13.92
CA THR A 111 -4.43 -13.60 15.10
C THR A 111 -4.04 -12.62 16.22
N THR A 112 -4.06 -11.32 15.94
CA THR A 112 -3.72 -10.30 16.94
C THR A 112 -4.87 -10.18 17.94
N ARG A 113 -4.58 -10.37 19.23
CA ARG A 113 -5.56 -10.28 20.32
C ARG A 113 -5.98 -8.82 20.55
N ILE A 114 -6.74 -8.24 19.63
CA ILE A 114 -7.26 -6.87 19.76
C ILE A 114 -8.65 -6.89 20.42
N ALA A 115 -9.42 -7.95 20.22
CA ALA A 115 -10.67 -8.24 20.96
C ALA A 115 -11.08 -9.70 20.71
N PRO A 116 -11.76 -10.35 21.67
CA PRO A 116 -12.19 -11.74 21.52
C PRO A 116 -13.29 -11.96 20.47
N SER A 117 -13.85 -10.92 19.89
CA SER A 117 -14.94 -10.98 18.92
C SER A 117 -14.52 -10.79 17.45
N ILE A 118 -13.25 -10.53 17.16
CA ILE A 118 -12.75 -10.34 15.79
C ILE A 118 -11.93 -11.58 15.40
N CYS A 119 -12.62 -12.68 15.21
CA CYS A 119 -12.02 -13.91 14.70
C CYS A 119 -12.01 -13.93 13.17
N ALA A 120 -10.86 -14.27 12.61
CA ALA A 120 -10.68 -15.02 11.37
C ALA A 120 -10.72 -14.27 10.02
N ALA A 121 -10.56 -12.95 9.96
CA ALA A 121 -10.28 -12.27 8.69
C ALA A 121 -9.36 -11.05 8.93
N PRO A 122 -8.51 -10.63 7.97
CA PRO A 122 -7.85 -9.36 8.08
C PRO A 122 -8.93 -8.27 8.15
N VAL A 123 -8.94 -7.52 9.25
CA VAL A 123 -9.88 -6.41 9.41
C VAL A 123 -9.27 -5.22 8.68
N ILE A 124 -9.87 -4.87 7.55
CA ILE A 124 -9.55 -3.65 6.83
C ILE A 124 -10.49 -2.58 7.36
N MET A 125 -9.97 -1.64 8.14
CA MET A 125 -10.72 -0.50 8.62
C MET A 125 -10.33 0.73 7.81
N PHE A 126 -11.30 1.33 7.12
CA PHE A 126 -11.15 2.61 6.46
C PHE A 126 -11.23 3.73 7.51
N LEU A 127 -10.16 4.51 7.64
CA LEU A 127 -10.20 5.81 8.33
C LEU A 127 -10.11 6.89 7.23
N MET A 128 -11.20 7.58 7.03
CA MET A 128 -11.22 8.85 6.29
C MET A 128 -10.92 10.00 7.23
#